data_97fd0153b866481072f002aaad890cd0
#
_entry.id   97fd0153b866481072f002aaad890cd0
#
_cell.length_a   1.000
_cell.length_b   1.000
_cell.length_c   1.000
_cell.angle_alpha   90.00
_cell.angle_beta   90.00
_cell.angle_gamma   90.00
#
_symmetry.space_group_name_H-M   'P 1'
#
loop_
_entity.id
_entity.type
_entity.pdbx_description
1 polymer ?
#
loop_
_entity_poly.entity_id
_entity_poly.type
_entity_poly.pdbx_seq_one_letter_code
_entity_poly.pdbx_strand_id
1 'polypeptide(L)'
;MDDMSNEARRITFQLNTAYHTPDEVRRLLSGLFGYQVPSSLRVFPPFYTDFGKNIVVGEGVFINACCHFQDHGGVTIGDCCQIGHNVVFATLNHGLVPKDRKTTYPAPIVLGRNVWIGSNATILQGVTIGDNAVVGAGAVVTKDVEANTVVGGVPAHFIKVIEE
;
A
#
# COMPACT_ATOMS: atom_id res chain seq x y z
N MET A 1 19.60 8.75 -0.53
CA MET A 1 18.19 8.79 -0.07
C MET A 1 17.43 9.93 -0.73
N ASP A 2 17.96 11.14 -0.71
CA ASP A 2 17.28 12.34 -1.23
C ASP A 2 17.03 12.32 -2.75
N ASP A 3 17.95 11.80 -3.56
CA ASP A 3 17.80 11.75 -5.03
C ASP A 3 16.67 10.80 -5.46
N MET A 4 16.53 9.65 -4.82
CA MET A 4 15.46 8.68 -5.13
C MET A 4 14.09 9.21 -4.71
N SER A 5 14.01 9.84 -3.53
CA SER A 5 12.77 10.50 -3.10
C SER A 5 12.40 11.67 -3.99
N ASN A 6 13.39 12.41 -4.50
CA ASN A 6 13.14 13.50 -5.45
C ASN A 6 12.67 12.98 -6.81
N GLU A 7 13.20 11.85 -7.29
CA GLU A 7 12.69 11.19 -8.49
C GLU A 7 11.24 10.75 -8.31
N ALA A 8 10.92 10.08 -7.19
CA ALA A 8 9.56 9.65 -6.86
C ALA A 8 8.59 10.84 -6.82
N ARG A 9 8.98 11.92 -6.15
CA ARG A 9 8.18 13.17 -6.08
C ARG A 9 7.94 13.78 -7.45
N ARG A 10 8.93 13.80 -8.32
CA ARG A 10 8.79 14.32 -9.71
C ARG A 10 7.78 13.49 -10.51
N ILE A 11 7.87 12.16 -10.42
CA ILE A 11 6.95 11.26 -11.14
C ILE A 11 5.53 11.37 -10.56
N THR A 12 5.38 11.35 -9.23
CA THR A 12 4.05 11.47 -8.60
C THR A 12 3.44 12.85 -8.82
N PHE A 13 4.23 13.91 -8.87
CA PHE A 13 3.72 15.24 -9.27
C PHE A 13 3.15 15.20 -10.69
N GLN A 14 3.88 14.64 -11.65
CA GLN A 14 3.39 14.51 -13.03
C GLN A 14 2.11 13.66 -13.07
N LEU A 15 2.08 12.52 -12.37
CA LEU A 15 0.93 11.61 -12.31
C LEU A 15 -0.32 12.29 -11.74
N ASN A 16 -0.14 13.14 -10.72
CA ASN A 16 -1.24 13.66 -9.90
C ASN A 16 -1.80 15.00 -10.37
N THR A 17 -1.12 15.71 -11.29
CA THR A 17 -1.48 17.09 -11.68
C THR A 17 -2.08 17.22 -13.07
N ALA A 18 -2.20 16.12 -13.81
CA ALA A 18 -2.80 16.10 -15.13
C ALA A 18 -3.66 14.85 -15.31
N TYR A 19 -4.59 14.91 -16.29
CA TYR A 19 -5.29 13.71 -16.72
C TYR A 19 -4.35 12.78 -17.49
N HIS A 20 -4.42 11.49 -17.19
CA HIS A 20 -3.69 10.43 -17.88
C HIS A 20 -4.64 9.30 -18.25
N THR A 21 -4.45 8.72 -19.43
CA THR A 21 -5.10 7.48 -19.82
C THR A 21 -4.57 6.32 -18.93
N PRO A 22 -5.30 5.20 -18.81
CA PRO A 22 -4.83 4.05 -18.04
C PRO A 22 -3.44 3.55 -18.45
N ASP A 23 -3.12 3.59 -19.75
CA ASP A 23 -1.79 3.19 -20.26
C ASP A 23 -0.68 4.16 -19.84
N GLU A 24 -0.96 5.46 -19.85
CA GLU A 24 -0.02 6.48 -19.37
C GLU A 24 0.22 6.36 -17.86
N VAL A 25 -0.83 6.09 -17.08
CA VAL A 25 -0.70 5.79 -15.64
C VAL A 25 0.23 4.61 -15.42
N ARG A 26 0.02 3.47 -16.11
CA ARG A 26 0.89 2.29 -16.00
C ARG A 26 2.32 2.56 -16.43
N ARG A 27 2.53 3.36 -17.46
CA ARG A 27 3.87 3.76 -17.91
C ARG A 27 4.59 4.60 -16.84
N LEU A 28 3.92 5.58 -16.25
CA LEU A 28 4.47 6.40 -15.16
C LEU A 28 4.79 5.56 -13.93
N LEU A 29 3.88 4.64 -13.55
CA LEU A 29 4.09 3.73 -12.43
C LEU A 29 5.23 2.73 -12.72
N SER A 30 5.39 2.25 -13.95
CA SER A 30 6.53 1.40 -14.31
C SER A 30 7.87 2.13 -14.13
N GLY A 31 7.93 3.41 -14.49
CA GLY A 31 9.09 4.26 -14.22
C GLY A 31 9.31 4.47 -12.71
N LEU A 32 8.25 4.70 -11.98
CA LEU A 32 8.28 4.91 -10.52
C LEU A 32 8.73 3.65 -9.77
N PHE A 33 8.16 2.49 -10.07
CA PHE A 33 8.46 1.22 -9.40
C PHE A 33 9.76 0.58 -9.89
N GLY A 34 10.23 0.95 -11.09
CA GLY A 34 11.48 0.44 -11.66
C GLY A 34 11.37 -0.91 -12.35
N TYR A 35 10.15 -1.36 -12.63
CA TYR A 35 9.85 -2.55 -13.42
C TYR A 35 8.58 -2.35 -14.24
N GLN A 36 8.36 -3.17 -15.27
CA GLN A 36 7.12 -3.14 -16.05
C GLN A 36 5.96 -3.66 -15.20
N VAL A 37 5.04 -2.78 -14.80
CA VAL A 37 3.86 -3.17 -14.04
C VAL A 37 2.91 -4.02 -14.90
N PRO A 38 2.09 -4.91 -14.27
CA PRO A 38 1.09 -5.71 -14.98
C PRO A 38 0.13 -4.85 -15.82
N SER A 39 -0.22 -5.32 -17.01
CA SER A 39 -1.18 -4.64 -17.89
C SER A 39 -2.59 -4.57 -17.29
N SER A 40 -2.89 -5.47 -16.37
CA SER A 40 -4.13 -5.53 -15.60
C SER A 40 -4.18 -4.59 -14.40
N LEU A 41 -3.06 -3.95 -14.04
CA LEU A 41 -3.00 -2.98 -12.93
C LEU A 41 -3.87 -1.75 -13.25
N ARG A 42 -4.72 -1.38 -12.29
CA ARG A 42 -5.52 -0.15 -12.34
C ARG A 42 -5.24 0.71 -11.12
N VAL A 43 -4.84 1.93 -11.34
CA VAL A 43 -4.61 2.92 -10.29
C VAL A 43 -5.32 4.21 -10.64
N PHE A 44 -6.07 4.76 -9.69
CA PHE A 44 -6.69 6.07 -9.81
C PHE A 44 -5.84 7.11 -9.07
N PRO A 45 -5.25 8.06 -9.79
CA PRO A 45 -4.56 9.18 -9.15
C PRO A 45 -5.54 10.04 -8.32
N PRO A 46 -5.05 10.78 -7.33
CA PRO A 46 -3.64 10.91 -6.94
C PRO A 46 -3.09 9.66 -6.21
N PHE A 47 -1.80 9.41 -6.43
CA PHE A 47 -1.04 8.32 -5.81
C PHE A 47 0.23 8.90 -5.17
N TYR A 48 0.56 8.48 -3.97
CA TYR A 48 1.69 9.02 -3.21
C TYR A 48 2.62 7.91 -2.72
N THR A 49 3.91 8.15 -2.81
CA THR A 49 4.94 7.25 -2.28
C THR A 49 6.20 8.00 -1.92
N ASP A 50 7.00 7.45 -1.01
CA ASP A 50 8.28 8.02 -0.62
C ASP A 50 9.38 7.68 -1.64
N PHE A 51 9.40 6.45 -2.15
CA PHE A 51 10.42 5.89 -3.04
C PHE A 51 9.87 5.30 -4.33
N GLY A 52 8.81 4.50 -4.22
CA GLY A 52 8.22 3.73 -5.30
C GLY A 52 8.95 2.43 -5.64
N LYS A 53 10.27 2.38 -5.51
CA LYS A 53 11.08 1.21 -5.94
C LYS A 53 10.87 -0.04 -5.08
N ASN A 54 10.29 0.09 -3.90
CA ASN A 54 10.03 -1.02 -2.98
C ASN A 54 8.56 -1.47 -2.99
N ILE A 55 7.81 -1.08 -4.02
CA ILE A 55 6.41 -1.51 -4.21
C ILE A 55 6.38 -2.60 -5.27
N VAL A 56 5.78 -3.74 -4.93
CA VAL A 56 5.54 -4.86 -5.85
C VAL A 56 4.03 -5.13 -5.90
N VAL A 57 3.47 -5.18 -7.12
CA VAL A 57 2.03 -5.43 -7.32
C VAL A 57 1.84 -6.62 -8.27
N GLY A 58 0.86 -7.46 -7.94
CA GLY A 58 0.44 -8.60 -8.76
C GLY A 58 -0.54 -8.23 -9.88
N GLU A 59 -1.04 -9.26 -10.56
CA GLU A 59 -2.05 -9.13 -11.61
C GLU A 59 -3.42 -8.74 -11.05
N GLY A 60 -4.19 -7.97 -11.82
CA GLY A 60 -5.57 -7.63 -11.48
C GLY A 60 -5.73 -6.71 -10.26
N VAL A 61 -4.65 -6.13 -9.76
CA VAL A 61 -4.71 -5.22 -8.60
C VAL A 61 -5.40 -3.91 -8.99
N PHE A 62 -6.26 -3.43 -8.09
CA PHE A 62 -6.89 -2.12 -8.17
C PHE A 62 -6.52 -1.27 -6.95
N ILE A 63 -5.99 -0.07 -7.19
CA ILE A 63 -5.66 0.91 -6.15
C ILE A 63 -6.48 2.18 -6.42
N ASN A 64 -7.32 2.54 -5.47
CA ASN A 64 -8.15 3.74 -5.57
C ASN A 64 -7.37 5.02 -5.22
N ALA A 65 -7.98 6.15 -5.43
CA ALA A 65 -7.32 7.46 -5.31
C ALA A 65 -6.87 7.79 -3.87
N CYS A 66 -5.85 8.63 -3.79
CA CYS A 66 -5.30 9.17 -2.55
C CYS A 66 -4.61 8.14 -1.65
N CYS A 67 -4.17 6.99 -2.17
CA CYS A 67 -3.39 6.05 -1.38
C CYS A 67 -1.95 6.53 -1.16
N HIS A 68 -1.41 6.25 0.03
CA HIS A 68 -0.08 6.67 0.46
C HIS A 68 0.79 5.44 0.81
N PHE A 69 1.94 5.36 0.17
CA PHE A 69 2.89 4.26 0.35
C PHE A 69 4.20 4.79 0.95
N GLN A 70 4.38 4.62 2.26
CA GLN A 70 5.69 4.78 2.87
C GLN A 70 6.45 3.47 2.68
N ASP A 71 7.11 3.33 1.54
CA ASP A 71 7.57 2.04 1.03
C ASP A 71 9.03 1.67 1.37
N HIS A 72 9.67 2.36 2.31
CA HIS A 72 11.06 2.08 2.69
C HIS A 72 11.28 0.64 3.17
N GLY A 73 10.31 0.06 3.87
CA GLY A 73 10.35 -1.33 4.33
C GLY A 73 9.89 -2.36 3.31
N GLY A 74 9.32 -1.89 2.20
CA GLY A 74 8.73 -2.73 1.15
C GLY A 74 7.22 -2.94 1.34
N VAL A 75 6.47 -2.87 0.23
CA VAL A 75 5.04 -3.19 0.16
C VAL A 75 4.82 -4.17 -0.98
N THR A 76 4.33 -5.36 -0.66
CA THR A 76 3.96 -6.38 -1.65
C THR A 76 2.45 -6.57 -1.66
N ILE A 77 1.83 -6.45 -2.81
CA ILE A 77 0.38 -6.63 -3.00
C ILE A 77 0.17 -7.79 -3.96
N GLY A 78 -0.43 -8.87 -3.48
CA GLY A 78 -0.74 -10.06 -4.27
C GLY A 78 -1.85 -9.82 -5.31
N ASP A 79 -2.11 -10.84 -6.13
CA ASP A 79 -3.04 -10.75 -7.24
C ASP A 79 -4.47 -10.42 -6.80
N CYS A 80 -5.20 -9.72 -7.66
CA CYS A 80 -6.62 -9.42 -7.52
C CYS A 80 -7.00 -8.62 -6.25
N CYS A 81 -6.04 -7.98 -5.59
CA CYS A 81 -6.32 -7.12 -4.44
C CYS A 81 -7.05 -5.86 -4.84
N GLN A 82 -7.93 -5.39 -3.94
CA GLN A 82 -8.66 -4.15 -4.10
C GLN A 82 -8.38 -3.21 -2.92
N ILE A 83 -7.77 -2.08 -3.23
CA ILE A 83 -7.37 -1.07 -2.24
C ILE A 83 -8.33 0.12 -2.35
N GLY A 84 -9.02 0.42 -1.26
CA GLY A 84 -9.94 1.54 -1.15
C GLY A 84 -9.24 2.90 -1.20
N HIS A 85 -10.02 3.97 -1.19
CA HIS A 85 -9.48 5.34 -1.18
C HIS A 85 -8.69 5.63 0.09
N ASN A 86 -7.65 6.45 -0.04
CA ASN A 86 -6.93 7.02 1.09
C ASN A 86 -6.38 5.97 2.08
N VAL A 87 -5.98 4.81 1.56
CA VAL A 87 -5.32 3.78 2.37
C VAL A 87 -3.86 4.16 2.58
N VAL A 88 -3.35 3.97 3.80
CA VAL A 88 -1.97 4.25 4.17
C VAL A 88 -1.23 2.96 4.48
N PHE A 89 -0.11 2.73 3.78
CA PHE A 89 0.86 1.67 4.08
C PHE A 89 2.07 2.31 4.76
N ALA A 90 2.21 2.09 6.07
CA ALA A 90 3.26 2.70 6.89
C ALA A 90 4.31 1.65 7.28
N THR A 91 5.38 1.53 6.50
CA THR A 91 6.42 0.51 6.71
C THR A 91 7.53 0.93 7.68
N LEU A 92 7.47 2.15 8.23
CA LEU A 92 8.49 2.67 9.14
C LEU A 92 7.93 2.97 10.52
N ASN A 93 8.75 2.69 11.54
CA ASN A 93 8.62 3.29 12.87
C ASN A 93 9.91 4.02 13.25
N HIS A 94 9.78 4.94 14.20
CA HIS A 94 10.91 5.58 14.85
C HIS A 94 11.17 4.98 16.23
N GLY A 95 12.36 5.17 16.75
CA GLY A 95 12.67 4.83 18.14
C GLY A 95 11.71 5.50 19.11
N LEU A 96 11.13 4.73 20.03
CA LEU A 96 10.14 5.25 21.00
C LEU A 96 10.80 6.14 22.05
N VAL A 97 12.02 5.81 22.43
CA VAL A 97 12.80 6.64 23.37
C VAL A 97 13.25 7.93 22.66
N PRO A 98 13.06 9.12 23.26
CA PRO A 98 13.33 10.39 22.58
C PRO A 98 14.73 10.53 21.97
N LYS A 99 15.76 10.02 22.64
CA LYS A 99 17.16 10.04 22.13
C LYS A 99 17.34 9.22 20.86
N ASP A 100 16.50 8.19 20.66
CA ASP A 100 16.57 7.26 19.51
C ASP A 100 15.54 7.62 18.41
N ARG A 101 14.82 8.73 18.58
CA ARG A 101 13.74 9.14 17.66
C ARG A 101 14.20 9.32 16.20
N LYS A 102 15.48 9.60 15.98
CA LYS A 102 16.07 9.71 14.63
C LYS A 102 16.32 8.37 13.97
N THR A 103 16.38 7.28 14.75
CA THR A 103 16.54 5.92 14.22
C THR A 103 15.22 5.41 13.68
N THR A 104 15.24 4.87 12.46
CA THR A 104 14.06 4.28 11.81
C THR A 104 14.19 2.77 11.75
N TYR A 105 13.07 2.08 11.91
CA TYR A 105 12.97 0.63 11.90
C TYR A 105 11.97 0.23 10.80
N PRO A 106 12.45 -0.08 9.59
CA PRO A 106 11.57 -0.53 8.51
C PRO A 106 11.19 -2.00 8.69
N ALA A 107 9.95 -2.34 8.34
CA ALA A 107 9.52 -3.72 8.19
C ALA A 107 8.48 -3.82 7.06
N PRO A 108 8.50 -4.90 6.25
CA PRO A 108 7.66 -5.02 5.07
C PRO A 108 6.18 -5.19 5.44
N ILE A 109 5.31 -4.74 4.54
CA ILE A 109 3.89 -5.07 4.55
C ILE A 109 3.61 -6.00 3.37
N VAL A 110 2.91 -7.11 3.63
CA VAL A 110 2.61 -8.12 2.62
C VAL A 110 1.10 -8.39 2.59
N LEU A 111 0.48 -8.22 1.43
CA LEU A 111 -0.89 -8.63 1.16
C LEU A 111 -0.86 -9.91 0.30
N GLY A 112 -1.58 -10.93 0.72
CA GLY A 112 -1.87 -12.11 -0.08
C GLY A 112 -2.76 -11.80 -1.29
N ARG A 113 -3.42 -12.80 -1.84
CA ARG A 113 -4.29 -12.66 -3.02
C ARG A 113 -5.72 -12.32 -2.60
N ASN A 114 -6.46 -11.62 -3.49
CA ASN A 114 -7.87 -11.24 -3.28
C ASN A 114 -8.14 -10.46 -1.97
N VAL A 115 -7.16 -9.75 -1.45
CA VAL A 115 -7.36 -8.95 -0.24
C VAL A 115 -8.15 -7.69 -0.58
N TRP A 116 -9.15 -7.38 0.25
CA TRP A 116 -9.88 -6.11 0.16
C TRP A 116 -9.56 -5.21 1.34
N ILE A 117 -8.98 -4.06 1.06
CA ILE A 117 -8.70 -3.01 2.05
C ILE A 117 -9.74 -1.91 1.91
N GLY A 118 -10.54 -1.70 2.95
CA GLY A 118 -11.54 -0.64 3.00
C GLY A 118 -10.91 0.75 3.03
N SER A 119 -11.66 1.75 2.55
CA SER A 119 -11.18 3.14 2.49
C SER A 119 -10.75 3.68 3.85
N ASN A 120 -9.73 4.54 3.86
CA ASN A 120 -9.14 5.16 5.06
C ASN A 120 -8.50 4.18 6.06
N ALA A 121 -8.26 2.93 5.67
CA ALA A 121 -7.51 2.01 6.53
C ALA A 121 -6.03 2.38 6.56
N THR A 122 -5.38 2.07 7.69
CA THR A 122 -3.93 2.21 7.86
C THR A 122 -3.34 0.86 8.19
N ILE A 123 -2.36 0.40 7.41
CA ILE A 123 -1.64 -0.85 7.63
C ILE A 123 -0.25 -0.50 8.17
N LEU A 124 0.07 -1.02 9.35
CA LEU A 124 1.35 -0.73 10.00
C LEU A 124 2.44 -1.71 9.58
N GLN A 125 3.66 -1.32 9.85
CA GLN A 125 4.87 -2.07 9.49
C GLN A 125 4.85 -3.52 9.99
N GLY A 126 5.41 -4.41 9.19
CA GLY A 126 5.58 -5.82 9.51
C GLY A 126 4.30 -6.65 9.42
N VAL A 127 3.17 -6.05 9.02
CA VAL A 127 1.88 -6.75 8.92
C VAL A 127 1.82 -7.59 7.65
N THR A 128 1.40 -8.85 7.82
CA THR A 128 0.99 -9.74 6.73
C THR A 128 -0.52 -9.93 6.76
N ILE A 129 -1.17 -9.72 5.62
CA ILE A 129 -2.61 -9.94 5.46
C ILE A 129 -2.82 -11.15 4.55
N GLY A 130 -3.45 -12.19 5.07
CA GLY A 130 -3.66 -13.46 4.38
C GLY A 130 -4.64 -13.37 3.21
N ASP A 131 -4.63 -14.39 2.35
CA ASP A 131 -5.48 -14.47 1.17
C ASP A 131 -6.97 -14.28 1.51
N ASN A 132 -7.69 -13.59 0.64
CA ASN A 132 -9.12 -13.31 0.74
C ASN A 132 -9.56 -12.52 1.98
N ALA A 133 -8.63 -12.00 2.79
CA ALA A 133 -8.98 -11.21 3.96
C ALA A 133 -9.60 -9.87 3.58
N VAL A 134 -10.44 -9.35 4.46
CA VAL A 134 -11.08 -8.04 4.33
C VAL A 134 -10.71 -7.17 5.53
N VAL A 135 -10.21 -5.99 5.25
CA VAL A 135 -9.98 -4.94 6.25
C VAL A 135 -11.08 -3.89 6.14
N GLY A 136 -11.82 -3.70 7.19
CA GLY A 136 -12.90 -2.72 7.27
C GLY A 136 -12.42 -1.28 7.06
N ALA A 137 -13.29 -0.42 6.53
CA ALA A 137 -12.97 1.00 6.34
C ALA A 137 -12.60 1.68 7.67
N GLY A 138 -11.58 2.54 7.63
CA GLY A 138 -11.09 3.27 8.79
C GLY A 138 -10.32 2.43 9.82
N ALA A 139 -10.04 1.16 9.54
CA ALA A 139 -9.31 0.28 10.45
C ALA A 139 -7.82 0.66 10.54
N VAL A 140 -7.22 0.43 11.71
CA VAL A 140 -5.76 0.49 11.91
C VAL A 140 -5.24 -0.90 12.21
N VAL A 141 -4.61 -1.52 11.20
CA VAL A 141 -4.11 -2.91 11.29
C VAL A 141 -2.71 -2.90 11.90
N THR A 142 -2.59 -3.46 13.09
CA THR A 142 -1.35 -3.46 13.90
C THR A 142 -0.73 -4.85 14.04
N LYS A 143 -1.41 -5.89 13.56
CA LYS A 143 -0.99 -7.29 13.63
C LYS A 143 -1.40 -8.03 12.36
N ASP A 144 -0.82 -9.19 12.14
CA ASP A 144 -1.17 -10.04 11.01
C ASP A 144 -2.67 -10.40 11.01
N VAL A 145 -3.20 -10.54 9.80
CA VAL A 145 -4.59 -10.88 9.55
C VAL A 145 -4.65 -12.26 8.88
N GLU A 146 -5.39 -13.17 9.46
CA GLU A 146 -5.55 -14.51 8.92
C GLU A 146 -6.32 -14.50 7.60
N ALA A 147 -6.02 -15.46 6.73
CA ALA A 147 -6.74 -15.65 5.48
C ALA A 147 -8.24 -15.90 5.74
N ASN A 148 -9.08 -15.48 4.77
CA ASN A 148 -10.54 -15.66 4.83
C ASN A 148 -11.21 -15.05 6.07
N THR A 149 -10.67 -13.94 6.58
CA THR A 149 -11.25 -13.25 7.76
C THR A 149 -11.57 -11.79 7.45
N VAL A 150 -12.49 -11.24 8.20
CA VAL A 150 -12.81 -9.82 8.25
C VAL A 150 -12.28 -9.24 9.56
N VAL A 151 -11.50 -8.17 9.45
CA VAL A 151 -11.03 -7.39 10.60
C VAL A 151 -11.47 -5.94 10.47
N GLY A 152 -11.58 -5.23 11.59
CA GLY A 152 -11.95 -3.80 11.60
C GLY A 152 -11.73 -3.16 12.95
N GLY A 153 -11.80 -1.84 12.97
CA GLY A 153 -11.64 -1.03 14.19
C GLY A 153 -10.24 -0.46 14.39
N VAL A 154 -10.05 0.24 15.52
CA VAL A 154 -8.80 0.91 15.91
C VAL A 154 -8.49 0.57 17.38
N PRO A 155 -7.51 -0.33 17.65
CA PRO A 155 -6.81 -1.17 16.67
C PRO A 155 -7.74 -2.20 16.03
N ALA A 156 -7.39 -2.67 14.83
CA ALA A 156 -8.18 -3.68 14.13
C ALA A 156 -8.22 -5.00 14.91
N HIS A 157 -9.37 -5.61 14.96
CA HIS A 157 -9.62 -6.90 15.59
C HIS A 157 -10.53 -7.76 14.71
N PHE A 158 -10.52 -9.05 14.96
CA PHE A 158 -11.33 -10.04 14.26
C PHE A 158 -12.82 -9.72 14.39
N ILE A 159 -13.56 -9.80 13.30
CA ILE A 159 -15.01 -9.63 13.24
C ILE A 159 -15.68 -10.96 12.91
N LYS A 160 -15.27 -11.62 11.82
CA LYS A 160 -15.85 -12.89 11.38
C LYS A 160 -14.97 -13.61 10.38
N VAL A 161 -15.22 -14.91 10.18
CA VAL A 161 -14.72 -15.69 9.04
C VAL A 161 -15.58 -15.40 7.83
N ILE A 162 -14.97 -15.42 6.63
CA ILE A 162 -15.66 -15.35 5.34
C ILE A 162 -16.02 -16.79 4.96
N GLU A 163 -17.30 -17.08 4.91
CA GLU A 163 -17.85 -18.36 4.43
C GLU A 163 -18.09 -18.27 2.91
N GLU A 164 -17.86 -19.39 2.20
CA GLU A 164 -18.17 -19.51 0.76
C GLU A 164 -19.68 -19.63 0.52
#